data_fd7209cce919430e43bb11ac39dc5929
#
_entry.id   fd7209cce919430e43bb11ac39dc5929
#
_cell.length_a   1.000
_cell.length_b   1.000
_cell.length_c   1.000
_cell.angle_alpha   90.00
_cell.angle_beta   90.00
_cell.angle_gamma   90.00
#
_symmetry.space_group_name_H-M   'P 1'
#
loop_
_entity.id
_entity.type
_entity.pdbx_description
1 polymer ?
#
loop_
_entity_poly.entity_id
_entity_poly.type
_entity_poly.pdbx_seq_one_letter_code
_entity_poly.pdbx_strand_id
1 'polypeptide(L)'
;MTSSAPIVEINDLTVTYPGKTVLSQLSLQLLPGTIYALLGGNGAGKSTTLSVLLGFTRPNAGTVSVAGLVPWSAPEQARAQLAYLPENVALYEHLTAVENADYLLSLSGRRHGAAAIADALRAAGLQQSAWHQRLSGFSKGMRQKVAIAIALMREVPLLLLDEPTSGLDPGASAEFHALLEPVRARGTAVLMVTHDLLGAADIADRIGVLDQGRIVHEVDRTDVDLNALHAHFAGREARA
;
A
#
# COMPACT_ATOMS: atom_id res chain seq x y z
N MET A 1 24.31 1.50 16.10
CA MET A 1 23.09 1.62 15.28
C MET A 1 22.18 0.48 15.69
N THR A 2 21.16 0.72 16.49
CA THR A 2 20.16 -0.30 16.86
C THR A 2 19.37 -0.64 15.60
N SER A 3 19.57 -1.84 15.06
CA SER A 3 18.74 -2.36 13.96
C SER A 3 17.30 -2.38 14.45
N SER A 4 16.47 -1.49 13.91
CA SER A 4 15.03 -1.49 14.19
C SER A 4 14.43 -2.78 13.61
N ALA A 5 13.60 -3.47 14.37
CA ALA A 5 12.93 -4.67 13.90
C ALA A 5 12.03 -4.34 12.68
N PRO A 6 11.98 -5.19 11.65
CA PRO A 6 11.14 -4.95 10.48
C PRO A 6 9.65 -4.94 10.85
N ILE A 7 8.90 -4.07 10.20
CA ILE A 7 7.42 -4.03 10.31
C ILE A 7 6.78 -5.15 9.49
N VAL A 8 7.36 -5.46 8.32
CA VAL A 8 6.98 -6.63 7.53
C VAL A 8 8.22 -7.49 7.36
N GLU A 9 8.08 -8.77 7.63
CA GLU A 9 9.11 -9.76 7.37
C GLU A 9 8.49 -10.96 6.67
N ILE A 10 8.97 -11.28 5.50
CA ILE A 10 8.56 -12.42 4.67
C ILE A 10 9.81 -13.22 4.37
N ASN A 11 9.81 -14.53 4.69
CA ASN A 11 10.91 -15.43 4.43
C ASN A 11 10.42 -16.68 3.67
N ASP A 12 10.94 -16.89 2.45
CA ASP A 12 10.71 -18.04 1.57
C ASP A 12 9.22 -18.38 1.35
N LEU A 13 8.40 -17.33 1.27
CA LEU A 13 6.96 -17.44 1.17
C LEU A 13 6.53 -18.15 -0.11
N THR A 14 5.75 -19.22 0.03
CA THR A 14 5.17 -19.96 -1.09
C THR A 14 3.65 -20.01 -0.95
N VAL A 15 2.94 -19.62 -2.01
CA VAL A 15 1.48 -19.71 -2.10
C VAL A 15 1.10 -20.43 -3.39
N THR A 16 0.35 -21.52 -3.23
CA THR A 16 -0.14 -22.34 -4.34
C THR A 16 -1.66 -22.44 -4.27
N TYR A 17 -2.32 -22.07 -5.34
CA TYR A 17 -3.74 -22.35 -5.59
C TYR A 17 -3.88 -23.62 -6.43
N PRO A 18 -5.06 -24.22 -6.56
CA PRO A 18 -5.26 -25.41 -7.39
C PRO A 18 -4.68 -25.22 -8.79
N GLY A 19 -3.66 -26.00 -9.13
CA GLY A 19 -3.00 -26.01 -10.42
C GLY A 19 -1.97 -24.91 -10.68
N LYS A 20 -1.72 -23.96 -9.73
CA LYS A 20 -0.77 -22.87 -9.96
C LYS A 20 -0.09 -22.39 -8.68
N THR A 21 1.24 -22.39 -8.68
CA THR A 21 2.04 -21.64 -7.69
C THR A 21 2.09 -20.18 -8.10
N VAL A 22 1.62 -19.28 -7.23
CA VAL A 22 1.54 -17.85 -7.49
C VAL A 22 2.68 -17.09 -6.81
N LEU A 23 3.07 -17.51 -5.60
CA LEU A 23 4.29 -17.03 -4.94
C LEU A 23 5.23 -18.20 -4.71
N SER A 24 6.50 -18.02 -4.98
CA SER A 24 7.52 -19.06 -4.92
C SER A 24 8.78 -18.55 -4.25
N GLN A 25 8.97 -18.87 -2.97
CA GLN A 25 10.13 -18.45 -2.18
C GLN A 25 10.32 -16.93 -2.17
N LEU A 26 9.23 -16.17 -2.05
CA LEU A 26 9.27 -14.71 -1.92
C LEU A 26 9.87 -14.36 -0.55
N SER A 27 10.90 -13.54 -0.54
CA SER A 27 11.48 -12.96 0.69
C SER A 27 11.54 -11.45 0.57
N LEU A 28 11.12 -10.72 1.64
CA LEU A 28 11.05 -9.27 1.67
C LEU A 28 11.11 -8.80 3.12
N GLN A 29 11.83 -7.70 3.36
CA GLN A 29 11.82 -6.99 4.64
C GLN A 29 11.48 -5.52 4.43
N LEU A 30 10.58 -4.99 5.28
CA LEU A 30 10.19 -3.58 5.28
C LEU A 30 10.44 -2.98 6.67
N LEU A 31 11.30 -1.99 6.73
CA LEU A 31 11.69 -1.31 7.96
C LEU A 31 10.72 -0.17 8.30
N PRO A 32 10.61 0.24 9.59
CA PRO A 32 9.87 1.44 9.97
C PRO A 32 10.36 2.67 9.20
N GLY A 33 9.42 3.54 8.80
CA GLY A 33 9.74 4.79 8.14
C GLY A 33 10.37 4.63 6.75
N THR A 34 10.11 3.52 6.06
CA THR A 34 10.56 3.29 4.69
C THR A 34 9.39 3.03 3.75
N ILE A 35 9.56 3.40 2.50
CA ILE A 35 8.63 3.12 1.41
C ILE A 35 9.26 2.05 0.53
N TYR A 36 8.62 0.88 0.46
CA TYR A 36 9.00 -0.20 -0.43
C TYR A 36 7.99 -0.31 -1.58
N ALA A 37 8.46 -0.21 -2.80
CA ALA A 37 7.64 -0.46 -3.99
C ALA A 37 7.88 -1.88 -4.51
N LEU A 38 6.84 -2.70 -4.53
CA LEU A 38 6.84 -4.02 -5.16
C LEU A 38 6.24 -3.88 -6.56
N LEU A 39 7.14 -3.80 -7.54
CA LEU A 39 6.78 -3.67 -8.94
C LEU A 39 6.51 -5.03 -9.58
N GLY A 40 5.57 -5.10 -10.50
CA GLY A 40 5.32 -6.32 -11.26
C GLY A 40 4.18 -6.18 -12.24
N GLY A 41 4.19 -6.98 -13.29
CA GLY A 41 3.09 -7.08 -14.25
C GLY A 41 1.84 -7.74 -13.66
N ASN A 42 0.78 -7.82 -14.47
CA ASN A 42 -0.43 -8.54 -14.11
C ASN A 42 -0.13 -10.03 -13.88
N GLY A 43 -0.64 -10.57 -12.79
CA GLY A 43 -0.41 -11.98 -12.43
C GLY A 43 0.97 -12.29 -11.81
N ALA A 44 1.83 -11.29 -11.57
CA ALA A 44 3.15 -11.50 -10.94
C ALA A 44 3.07 -11.99 -9.49
N GLY A 45 1.94 -11.77 -8.79
CA GLY A 45 1.75 -12.17 -7.40
C GLY A 45 1.52 -11.01 -6.42
N LYS A 46 1.47 -9.76 -6.89
CA LYS A 46 1.31 -8.56 -6.06
C LYS A 46 0.11 -8.63 -5.10
N SER A 47 -1.10 -8.85 -5.63
CA SER A 47 -2.33 -8.93 -4.82
C SER A 47 -2.35 -10.16 -3.91
N THR A 48 -1.68 -11.25 -4.28
CA THR A 48 -1.51 -12.42 -3.42
C THR A 48 -0.60 -12.09 -2.23
N THR A 49 0.48 -11.33 -2.45
CA THR A 49 1.34 -10.84 -1.37
C THR A 49 0.55 -9.98 -0.37
N LEU A 50 -0.25 -9.03 -0.87
CA LEU A 50 -1.12 -8.23 0.00
C LEU A 50 -2.15 -9.09 0.74
N SER A 51 -2.76 -10.09 0.07
CA SER A 51 -3.74 -10.99 0.69
C SER A 51 -3.14 -11.80 1.84
N VAL A 52 -1.87 -12.20 1.73
CA VAL A 52 -1.15 -12.87 2.82
C VAL A 52 -0.92 -11.91 3.99
N LEU A 53 -0.45 -10.68 3.74
CA LEU A 53 -0.21 -9.68 4.78
C LEU A 53 -1.50 -9.26 5.50
N LEU A 54 -2.62 -9.22 4.78
CA LEU A 54 -3.95 -8.96 5.34
C LEU A 54 -4.54 -10.16 6.11
N GLY A 55 -3.89 -11.33 6.04
CA GLY A 55 -4.34 -12.56 6.69
C GLY A 55 -5.51 -13.25 5.97
N PHE A 56 -5.79 -12.88 4.72
CA PHE A 56 -6.84 -13.52 3.91
C PHE A 56 -6.37 -14.82 3.24
N THR A 57 -5.05 -14.94 3.02
CA THR A 57 -4.45 -16.13 2.42
C THR A 57 -3.37 -16.69 3.35
N ARG A 58 -3.50 -17.97 3.70
CA ARG A 58 -2.46 -18.69 4.44
C ARG A 58 -1.48 -19.29 3.45
N PRO A 59 -0.17 -19.09 3.62
CA PRO A 59 0.85 -19.68 2.75
C PRO A 59 0.97 -21.19 2.93
N ASN A 60 1.50 -21.87 1.90
CA ASN A 60 1.81 -23.28 1.91
C ASN A 60 3.17 -23.56 2.57
N ALA A 61 4.11 -22.59 2.46
CA ALA A 61 5.43 -22.66 3.08
C ALA A 61 5.99 -21.26 3.34
N GLY A 62 7.04 -21.17 4.14
CA GLY A 62 7.68 -19.93 4.55
C GLY A 62 7.03 -19.31 5.78
N THR A 63 7.54 -18.13 6.16
CA THR A 63 7.05 -17.38 7.32
C THR A 63 6.72 -15.94 6.94
N VAL A 64 5.73 -15.36 7.63
CA VAL A 64 5.34 -13.96 7.47
C VAL A 64 5.01 -13.37 8.81
N SER A 65 5.49 -12.17 9.07
CA SER A 65 5.05 -11.37 10.20
C SER A 65 4.72 -9.93 9.78
N VAL A 66 3.73 -9.36 10.45
CA VAL A 66 3.33 -7.94 10.39
C VAL A 66 3.40 -7.39 11.80
N ALA A 67 4.29 -6.44 12.05
CA ALA A 67 4.58 -5.92 13.39
C ALA A 67 4.80 -7.04 14.44
N GLY A 68 5.53 -8.10 14.05
CA GLY A 68 5.80 -9.27 14.88
C GLY A 68 4.64 -10.27 15.02
N LEU A 69 3.50 -10.04 14.37
CA LEU A 69 2.33 -10.90 14.43
C LEU A 69 2.20 -11.74 13.16
N VAL A 70 1.82 -13.01 13.30
CA VAL A 70 1.49 -13.89 12.17
C VAL A 70 0.05 -13.62 11.73
N PRO A 71 -0.20 -13.11 10.50
CA PRO A 71 -1.51 -12.57 10.11
C PRO A 71 -2.69 -13.55 10.22
N TRP A 72 -2.49 -14.83 9.91
CA TRP A 72 -3.56 -15.84 9.99
C TRP A 72 -3.73 -16.45 11.38
N SER A 73 -2.76 -16.28 12.28
CA SER A 73 -2.85 -16.77 13.66
C SER A 73 -3.51 -15.78 14.61
N ALA A 74 -3.30 -14.49 14.33
CA ALA A 74 -3.86 -13.37 15.10
C ALA A 74 -4.45 -12.31 14.16
N PRO A 75 -5.48 -12.63 13.35
CA PRO A 75 -5.90 -11.81 12.23
C PRO A 75 -6.44 -10.43 12.64
N GLU A 76 -7.17 -10.33 13.74
CA GLU A 76 -7.68 -9.05 14.24
C GLU A 76 -6.56 -8.16 14.74
N GLN A 77 -5.62 -8.73 15.49
CA GLN A 77 -4.47 -8.00 16.03
C GLN A 77 -3.54 -7.54 14.91
N ALA A 78 -3.26 -8.40 13.93
CA ALA A 78 -2.44 -8.05 12.77
C ALA A 78 -3.08 -6.95 11.93
N ARG A 79 -4.40 -7.03 11.63
CA ARG A 79 -5.13 -5.98 10.91
C ARG A 79 -5.23 -4.67 11.68
N ALA A 80 -5.17 -4.71 13.01
CA ALA A 80 -5.09 -3.49 13.82
C ALA A 80 -3.75 -2.75 13.66
N GLN A 81 -2.69 -3.42 13.18
CA GLN A 81 -1.38 -2.82 12.93
C GLN A 81 -1.21 -2.25 11.53
N LEU A 82 -2.21 -2.34 10.67
CA LEU A 82 -2.09 -1.88 9.30
C LEU A 82 -3.33 -1.10 8.82
N ALA A 83 -3.10 -0.22 7.84
CA ALA A 83 -4.15 0.34 7.00
C ALA A 83 -3.96 -0.14 5.57
N TYR A 84 -5.04 -0.43 4.87
CA TYR A 84 -5.03 -0.90 3.49
C TYR A 84 -5.83 0.03 2.59
N LEU A 85 -5.20 0.50 1.53
CA LEU A 85 -5.82 1.28 0.47
C LEU A 85 -5.86 0.40 -0.79
N PRO A 86 -7.04 -0.13 -1.14
CA PRO A 86 -7.21 -0.91 -2.37
C PRO A 86 -7.18 -0.01 -3.61
N GLU A 87 -6.88 -0.59 -4.79
CA GLU A 87 -6.95 0.12 -6.07
C GLU A 87 -8.32 0.79 -6.30
N ASN A 88 -9.39 0.05 -5.99
CA ASN A 88 -10.76 0.56 -6.07
C ASN A 88 -11.26 0.85 -4.66
N VAL A 89 -11.16 2.11 -4.28
CA VAL A 89 -11.58 2.57 -2.95
C VAL A 89 -13.10 2.46 -2.80
N ALA A 90 -13.53 1.58 -1.90
CA ALA A 90 -14.94 1.41 -1.55
C ALA A 90 -15.33 2.37 -0.43
N LEU A 91 -15.90 3.51 -0.79
CA LEU A 91 -16.49 4.48 0.13
C LEU A 91 -18.01 4.54 -0.10
N TYR A 92 -18.75 5.00 0.91
CA TYR A 92 -20.21 5.14 0.81
C TYR A 92 -20.57 6.38 0.00
N GLU A 93 -21.04 6.19 -1.23
CA GLU A 93 -21.30 7.27 -2.18
C GLU A 93 -22.39 8.25 -1.73
N HIS A 94 -23.34 7.78 -0.92
CA HIS A 94 -24.44 8.60 -0.38
C HIS A 94 -24.02 9.44 0.83
N LEU A 95 -22.85 9.17 1.42
CA LEU A 95 -22.26 9.94 2.52
C LEU A 95 -21.31 11.01 1.98
N THR A 96 -21.08 12.04 2.77
CA THR A 96 -20.05 13.06 2.54
C THR A 96 -18.66 12.54 2.90
N ALA A 97 -17.60 13.30 2.57
CA ALA A 97 -16.24 12.94 2.94
C ALA A 97 -16.04 12.86 4.46
N VAL A 98 -16.61 13.83 5.19
CA VAL A 98 -16.57 13.85 6.66
C VAL A 98 -17.32 12.67 7.26
N GLU A 99 -18.54 12.39 6.77
CA GLU A 99 -19.34 11.25 7.26
C GLU A 99 -18.68 9.90 6.96
N ASN A 100 -18.07 9.72 5.79
CA ASN A 100 -17.29 8.52 5.49
C ASN A 100 -16.13 8.36 6.46
N ALA A 101 -15.36 9.43 6.71
CA ALA A 101 -14.24 9.39 7.64
C ALA A 101 -14.70 9.05 9.06
N ASP A 102 -15.72 9.74 9.59
CA ASP A 102 -16.25 9.48 10.93
C ASP A 102 -16.76 8.04 11.06
N TYR A 103 -17.55 7.58 10.10
CA TYR A 103 -18.09 6.22 10.10
C TYR A 103 -17.02 5.15 10.07
N LEU A 104 -16.08 5.22 9.10
CA LEU A 104 -15.06 4.19 8.93
C LEU A 104 -14.04 4.18 10.08
N LEU A 105 -13.71 5.34 10.64
CA LEU A 105 -12.85 5.42 11.82
C LEU A 105 -13.56 4.86 13.06
N SER A 106 -14.86 5.09 13.21
CA SER A 106 -15.64 4.52 14.32
C SER A 106 -15.64 3.00 14.34
N LEU A 107 -15.60 2.35 13.16
CA LEU A 107 -15.49 0.88 13.04
C LEU A 107 -14.16 0.32 13.57
N SER A 108 -13.10 1.14 13.59
CA SER A 108 -11.81 0.76 14.19
C SER A 108 -11.76 0.95 15.70
N GLY A 109 -12.88 1.32 16.33
CA GLY A 109 -12.99 1.60 17.78
C GLY A 109 -12.43 2.95 18.20
N ARG A 110 -11.98 3.77 17.24
CA ARG A 110 -11.44 5.11 17.50
C ARG A 110 -12.46 6.17 17.09
N ARG A 111 -12.78 7.07 18.01
CA ARG A 111 -13.60 8.25 17.72
C ARG A 111 -12.69 9.47 17.57
N HIS A 112 -12.83 10.16 16.47
CA HIS A 112 -12.10 11.39 16.19
C HIS A 112 -13.08 12.56 16.17
N GLY A 113 -12.69 13.72 16.71
CA GLY A 113 -13.50 14.92 16.63
C GLY A 113 -13.54 15.48 15.21
N ALA A 114 -14.60 16.22 14.88
CA ALA A 114 -14.80 16.82 13.55
C ALA A 114 -13.58 17.68 13.10
N ALA A 115 -12.90 18.36 14.03
CA ALA A 115 -11.70 19.15 13.73
C ALA A 115 -10.54 18.26 13.24
N ALA A 116 -10.30 17.11 13.88
CA ALA A 116 -9.25 16.18 13.48
C ALA A 116 -9.52 15.58 12.09
N ILE A 117 -10.78 15.24 11.79
CA ILE A 117 -11.19 14.77 10.46
C ILE A 117 -10.96 15.87 9.42
N ALA A 118 -11.34 17.11 9.72
CA ALA A 118 -11.13 18.25 8.82
C ALA A 118 -9.65 18.49 8.54
N ASP A 119 -8.80 18.38 9.56
CA ASP A 119 -7.34 18.53 9.42
C ASP A 119 -6.74 17.40 8.56
N ALA A 120 -7.19 16.16 8.75
CA ALA A 120 -6.75 15.03 7.93
C ALA A 120 -7.17 15.15 6.46
N LEU A 121 -8.41 15.56 6.19
CA LEU A 121 -8.90 15.81 4.81
C LEU A 121 -8.11 16.95 4.15
N ARG A 122 -7.80 18.01 4.89
CA ARG A 122 -6.96 19.11 4.42
C ARG A 122 -5.54 18.64 4.13
N ALA A 123 -4.94 17.88 5.05
CA ALA A 123 -3.59 17.32 4.88
C ALA A 123 -3.52 16.37 3.68
N ALA A 124 -4.60 15.63 3.38
CA ALA A 124 -4.73 14.81 2.18
C ALA A 124 -5.01 15.62 0.89
N GLY A 125 -5.01 16.95 0.95
CA GLY A 125 -5.22 17.81 -0.21
C GLY A 125 -6.65 17.84 -0.74
N LEU A 126 -7.65 17.42 0.04
CA LEU A 126 -9.05 17.55 -0.35
C LEU A 126 -9.52 18.98 -0.09
N GLN A 127 -10.03 19.66 -1.12
CA GLN A 127 -10.52 21.01 -1.00
C GLN A 127 -11.67 21.12 0.01
N GLN A 128 -11.66 22.15 0.84
CA GLN A 128 -12.66 22.34 1.90
C GLN A 128 -14.09 22.37 1.39
N SER A 129 -14.32 22.93 0.21
CA SER A 129 -15.64 22.95 -0.45
C SER A 129 -16.21 21.57 -0.73
N ALA A 130 -15.37 20.52 -0.82
CA ALA A 130 -15.79 19.15 -1.08
C ALA A 130 -16.12 18.35 0.20
N TRP A 131 -15.71 18.79 1.39
CA TRP A 131 -15.83 17.99 2.62
C TRP A 131 -17.24 17.53 2.96
N HIS A 132 -18.23 18.41 2.67
CA HIS A 132 -19.65 18.18 2.93
C HIS A 132 -20.45 17.82 1.66
N GLN A 133 -19.75 17.51 0.55
CA GLN A 133 -20.40 17.01 -0.66
C GLN A 133 -20.43 15.47 -0.63
N ARG A 134 -21.49 14.89 -1.19
CA ARG A 134 -21.60 13.43 -1.33
C ARG A 134 -20.58 12.88 -2.29
N LEU A 135 -20.01 11.70 -1.96
CA LEU A 135 -18.97 11.06 -2.75
C LEU A 135 -19.43 10.58 -4.13
N SER A 136 -20.75 10.50 -4.39
CA SER A 136 -21.28 10.17 -5.71
C SER A 136 -20.79 11.10 -6.84
N GLY A 137 -20.45 12.36 -6.49
CA GLY A 137 -19.87 13.33 -7.43
C GLY A 137 -18.34 13.40 -7.45
N PHE A 138 -17.64 12.56 -6.68
CA PHE A 138 -16.19 12.63 -6.56
C PHE A 138 -15.48 11.91 -7.70
N SER A 139 -14.38 12.52 -8.21
CA SER A 139 -13.42 11.84 -9.06
C SER A 139 -12.69 10.73 -8.31
N LYS A 140 -12.03 9.81 -9.04
CA LYS A 140 -11.20 8.75 -8.44
C LYS A 140 -10.15 9.35 -7.49
N GLY A 141 -9.44 10.41 -7.91
CA GLY A 141 -8.43 11.07 -7.08
C GLY A 141 -9.01 11.71 -5.81
N MET A 142 -10.19 12.32 -5.86
CA MET A 142 -10.85 12.82 -4.67
C MET A 142 -11.22 11.71 -3.69
N ARG A 143 -11.71 10.57 -4.17
CA ARG A 143 -12.00 9.38 -3.34
C ARG A 143 -10.74 8.83 -2.70
N GLN A 144 -9.62 8.79 -3.42
CA GLN A 144 -8.32 8.38 -2.87
C GLN A 144 -7.84 9.34 -1.78
N LYS A 145 -8.02 10.66 -1.95
CA LYS A 145 -7.69 11.64 -0.90
C LYS A 145 -8.49 11.41 0.39
N VAL A 146 -9.76 11.06 0.28
CA VAL A 146 -10.57 10.69 1.46
C VAL A 146 -10.05 9.41 2.10
N ALA A 147 -9.77 8.38 1.31
CA ALA A 147 -9.30 7.09 1.82
C ALA A 147 -7.92 7.18 2.48
N ILE A 148 -6.98 7.93 1.90
CA ILE A 148 -5.67 8.14 2.51
C ILE A 148 -5.78 8.96 3.81
N ALA A 149 -6.66 9.98 3.86
CA ALA A 149 -6.92 10.71 5.10
C ALA A 149 -7.38 9.76 6.22
N ILE A 150 -8.33 8.88 5.92
CA ILE A 150 -8.82 7.86 6.87
C ILE A 150 -7.69 6.91 7.29
N ALA A 151 -6.87 6.44 6.33
CA ALA A 151 -5.76 5.54 6.61
C ALA A 151 -4.73 6.19 7.54
N LEU A 152 -4.40 7.46 7.30
CA LEU A 152 -3.45 8.22 8.12
C LEU A 152 -3.94 8.46 9.54
N MET A 153 -5.24 8.71 9.72
CA MET A 153 -5.85 8.90 11.04
C MET A 153 -5.86 7.64 11.89
N ARG A 154 -5.64 6.47 11.30
CA ARG A 154 -5.51 5.22 12.06
C ARG A 154 -4.20 5.11 12.82
N GLU A 155 -3.17 5.90 12.46
CA GLU A 155 -1.86 5.94 13.12
C GLU A 155 -1.27 4.54 13.35
N VAL A 156 -1.26 3.75 12.30
CA VAL A 156 -0.75 2.37 12.32
C VAL A 156 0.70 2.31 11.82
N PRO A 157 1.50 1.29 12.24
CA PRO A 157 2.88 1.18 11.81
C PRO A 157 3.06 0.78 10.33
N LEU A 158 2.02 0.23 9.67
CA LEU A 158 2.08 -0.24 8.28
C LEU A 158 0.94 0.33 7.43
N LEU A 159 1.29 0.87 6.27
CA LEU A 159 0.35 1.25 5.21
C LEU A 159 0.58 0.36 3.99
N LEU A 160 -0.45 -0.37 3.58
CA LEU A 160 -0.48 -1.17 2.36
C LEU A 160 -1.24 -0.42 1.27
N LEU A 161 -0.63 -0.22 0.11
CA LEU A 161 -1.19 0.49 -1.03
C LEU A 161 -1.24 -0.45 -2.25
N ASP A 162 -2.42 -0.60 -2.83
CA ASP A 162 -2.64 -1.42 -4.03
C ASP A 162 -2.93 -0.52 -5.23
N GLU A 163 -1.97 -0.42 -6.15
CA GLU A 163 -2.06 0.42 -7.36
C GLU A 163 -2.59 1.84 -7.09
N PRO A 164 -2.00 2.58 -6.11
CA PRO A 164 -2.63 3.78 -5.56
C PRO A 164 -2.74 4.95 -6.55
N THR A 165 -1.93 4.97 -7.60
CA THR A 165 -1.92 6.01 -8.63
C THR A 165 -2.55 5.56 -9.94
N SER A 166 -3.03 4.31 -10.03
CA SER A 166 -3.68 3.76 -11.23
C SER A 166 -4.85 4.63 -11.68
N GLY A 167 -4.82 5.09 -12.93
CA GLY A 167 -5.88 5.92 -13.52
C GLY A 167 -5.95 7.36 -12.98
N LEU A 168 -4.93 7.83 -12.28
CA LEU A 168 -4.74 9.25 -11.99
C LEU A 168 -3.94 9.92 -13.11
N ASP A 169 -4.17 11.22 -13.30
CA ASP A 169 -3.27 12.03 -14.11
C ASP A 169 -1.93 12.28 -13.39
N PRO A 170 -0.86 12.69 -14.11
CA PRO A 170 0.45 12.86 -13.52
C PRO A 170 0.48 13.87 -12.34
N GLY A 171 -0.33 14.93 -12.41
CA GLY A 171 -0.43 15.91 -11.33
C GLY A 171 -1.03 15.32 -10.06
N ALA A 172 -2.14 14.59 -10.20
CA ALA A 172 -2.78 13.90 -9.08
C ALA A 172 -1.89 12.79 -8.48
N SER A 173 -1.10 12.11 -9.33
CA SER A 173 -0.12 11.12 -8.86
C SER A 173 0.99 11.76 -8.03
N ALA A 174 1.55 12.88 -8.50
CA ALA A 174 2.56 13.63 -7.75
C ALA A 174 2.02 14.16 -6.41
N GLU A 175 0.77 14.69 -6.40
CA GLU A 175 0.11 15.08 -5.16
C GLU A 175 -0.04 13.90 -4.20
N PHE A 176 -0.44 12.72 -4.71
CA PHE A 176 -0.56 11.51 -3.88
C PHE A 176 0.80 11.10 -3.30
N HIS A 177 1.86 11.10 -4.10
CA HIS A 177 3.21 10.77 -3.63
C HIS A 177 3.68 11.74 -2.53
N ALA A 178 3.39 13.04 -2.66
CA ALA A 178 3.75 14.02 -1.64
C ALA A 178 3.07 13.75 -0.28
N LEU A 179 1.90 13.09 -0.25
CA LEU A 179 1.25 12.70 0.99
C LEU A 179 1.99 11.59 1.75
N LEU A 180 2.81 10.80 1.08
CA LEU A 180 3.53 9.68 1.70
C LEU A 180 4.79 10.14 2.46
N GLU A 181 5.37 11.30 2.11
CA GLU A 181 6.55 11.83 2.81
C GLU A 181 6.32 12.10 4.31
N PRO A 182 5.26 12.82 4.73
CA PRO A 182 4.97 12.99 6.15
C PRO A 182 4.59 11.67 6.85
N VAL A 183 4.07 10.68 6.13
CA VAL A 183 3.78 9.33 6.67
C VAL A 183 5.08 8.62 7.03
N ARG A 184 6.01 8.58 6.07
CA ARG A 184 7.36 8.04 6.25
C ARG A 184 8.10 8.74 7.40
N ALA A 185 8.05 10.07 7.46
CA ALA A 185 8.72 10.86 8.48
C ALA A 185 8.22 10.57 9.90
N ARG A 186 6.98 10.08 10.06
CA ARG A 186 6.41 9.63 11.35
C ARG A 186 6.81 8.20 11.74
N GLY A 187 7.60 7.52 10.90
CA GLY A 187 8.03 6.14 11.13
C GLY A 187 7.08 5.07 10.61
N THR A 188 6.00 5.44 9.91
CA THR A 188 5.11 4.47 9.27
C THR A 188 5.81 3.82 8.07
N ALA A 189 5.83 2.51 8.03
CA ALA A 189 6.30 1.74 6.89
C ALA A 189 5.21 1.72 5.80
N VAL A 190 5.61 1.84 4.53
CA VAL A 190 4.69 1.80 3.38
C VAL A 190 5.11 0.70 2.43
N LEU A 191 4.24 -0.26 2.18
CA LEU A 191 4.37 -1.21 1.07
C LEU A 191 3.39 -0.82 -0.03
N MET A 192 3.92 -0.40 -1.15
CA MET A 192 3.15 -0.06 -2.35
C MET A 192 3.33 -1.16 -3.39
N VAL A 193 2.27 -1.77 -3.86
CA VAL A 193 2.31 -2.64 -5.04
C VAL A 193 1.83 -1.85 -6.24
N THR A 194 2.59 -1.87 -7.35
CA THR A 194 2.24 -1.10 -8.54
C THR A 194 2.90 -1.69 -9.79
N HIS A 195 2.43 -1.25 -10.95
CA HIS A 195 3.10 -1.43 -12.24
C HIS A 195 3.72 -0.12 -12.76
N ASP A 196 3.51 1.00 -12.04
CA ASP A 196 4.09 2.30 -12.39
C ASP A 196 5.54 2.40 -11.89
N LEU A 197 6.48 2.14 -12.80
CA LEU A 197 7.91 2.20 -12.53
C LEU A 197 8.37 3.63 -12.18
N LEU A 198 7.89 4.64 -12.92
CA LEU A 198 8.34 6.01 -12.73
C LEU A 198 7.86 6.55 -11.40
N GLY A 199 6.57 6.39 -11.10
CA GLY A 199 6.02 6.79 -9.82
C GLY A 199 6.68 6.08 -8.62
N ALA A 200 7.02 4.79 -8.77
CA ALA A 200 7.75 4.06 -7.74
C ALA A 200 9.18 4.60 -7.53
N ALA A 201 9.90 4.89 -8.61
CA ALA A 201 11.27 5.41 -8.53
C ALA A 201 11.34 6.81 -7.89
N ASP A 202 10.30 7.62 -8.06
CA ASP A 202 10.23 8.96 -7.48
C ASP A 202 10.15 8.94 -5.95
N ILE A 203 9.50 7.94 -5.34
CA ILE A 203 9.15 7.98 -3.93
C ILE A 203 9.72 6.82 -3.10
N ALA A 204 9.90 5.63 -3.67
CA ALA A 204 10.33 4.47 -2.92
C ALA A 204 11.78 4.59 -2.44
N ASP A 205 12.04 4.17 -1.19
CA ASP A 205 13.40 4.00 -0.67
C ASP A 205 14.03 2.72 -1.22
N ARG A 206 13.19 1.72 -1.52
CA ARG A 206 13.59 0.44 -2.08
C ARG A 206 12.56 -0.09 -3.07
N ILE A 207 13.03 -0.69 -4.15
CA ILE A 207 12.19 -1.24 -5.21
C ILE A 207 12.51 -2.71 -5.40
N GLY A 208 11.50 -3.56 -5.29
CA GLY A 208 11.57 -4.99 -5.64
C GLY A 208 10.78 -5.28 -6.91
N VAL A 209 11.38 -5.97 -7.85
CA VAL A 209 10.71 -6.42 -9.08
C VAL A 209 10.21 -7.85 -8.88
N LEU A 210 8.88 -7.99 -8.81
CA LEU A 210 8.20 -9.26 -8.67
C LEU A 210 7.86 -9.85 -10.04
N ASP A 211 8.34 -11.05 -10.29
CA ASP A 211 8.01 -11.81 -11.48
C ASP A 211 7.79 -13.27 -11.16
N GLN A 212 6.70 -13.83 -11.68
CA GLN A 212 6.30 -15.24 -11.47
C GLN A 212 6.42 -15.66 -10.00
N GLY A 213 6.00 -14.77 -9.09
CA GLY A 213 5.97 -15.02 -7.67
C GLY A 213 7.32 -14.90 -6.94
N ARG A 214 8.36 -14.37 -7.57
CA ARG A 214 9.69 -14.17 -6.99
C ARG A 214 10.15 -12.73 -7.15
N ILE A 215 10.89 -12.20 -6.18
CA ILE A 215 11.66 -10.98 -6.39
C ILE A 215 12.90 -11.36 -7.22
N VAL A 216 12.93 -10.87 -8.47
CA VAL A 216 14.00 -11.15 -9.43
C VAL A 216 15.06 -10.06 -9.47
N HIS A 217 14.71 -8.88 -8.97
CA HIS A 217 15.63 -7.76 -8.83
C HIS A 217 15.20 -6.91 -7.65
N GLU A 218 16.15 -6.40 -6.88
CA GLU A 218 15.91 -5.50 -5.78
C GLU A 218 16.98 -4.42 -5.77
N VAL A 219 16.58 -3.17 -5.60
CA VAL A 219 17.49 -2.02 -5.68
C VAL A 219 17.06 -0.95 -4.67
N ASP A 220 18.06 -0.35 -4.02
CA ASP A 220 17.87 0.82 -3.19
C ASP A 220 17.75 2.09 -4.05
N ARG A 221 17.03 3.11 -3.57
CA ARG A 221 16.77 4.36 -4.30
C ARG A 221 18.01 5.00 -4.91
N THR A 222 19.15 4.94 -4.20
CA THR A 222 20.42 5.52 -4.63
C THR A 222 21.02 4.85 -5.87
N ASP A 223 20.63 3.62 -6.14
CA ASP A 223 21.21 2.76 -7.16
C ASP A 223 20.23 2.49 -8.32
N VAL A 224 19.09 3.19 -8.34
CA VAL A 224 18.05 3.02 -9.37
C VAL A 224 18.57 3.45 -10.72
N ASP A 225 18.73 2.49 -11.64
CA ASP A 225 18.86 2.72 -13.07
C ASP A 225 17.53 2.43 -13.77
N LEU A 226 16.82 3.51 -14.12
CA LEU A 226 15.53 3.41 -14.80
C LEU A 226 15.59 2.63 -16.12
N ASN A 227 16.71 2.72 -16.86
CA ASN A 227 16.86 2.00 -18.13
C ASN A 227 17.00 0.50 -17.88
N ALA A 228 17.78 0.09 -16.87
CA ALA A 228 17.92 -1.28 -16.49
C ALA A 228 16.60 -1.89 -15.98
N LEU A 229 15.85 -1.14 -15.15
CA LEU A 229 14.53 -1.54 -14.69
C LEU A 229 13.54 -1.63 -15.85
N HIS A 230 13.52 -0.64 -16.76
CA HIS A 230 12.68 -0.67 -17.96
C HIS A 230 12.99 -1.87 -18.85
N ALA A 231 14.25 -2.22 -19.06
CA ALA A 231 14.66 -3.40 -19.83
C ALA A 231 14.14 -4.71 -19.20
N HIS A 232 14.10 -4.78 -17.87
CA HIS A 232 13.50 -5.90 -17.14
C HIS A 232 11.98 -6.02 -17.38
N PHE A 233 11.26 -4.90 -17.52
CA PHE A 233 9.83 -4.89 -17.82
C PHE A 233 9.53 -5.12 -19.31
N ALA A 234 10.17 -4.38 -20.21
CA ALA A 234 9.89 -4.40 -21.66
C ALA A 234 10.26 -5.76 -22.33
N GLY A 235 11.28 -6.44 -21.85
CA GLY A 235 11.67 -7.77 -22.36
C GLY A 235 10.63 -8.88 -22.11
N ARG A 236 9.58 -8.60 -21.38
CA ARG A 236 8.55 -9.56 -20.93
C ARG A 236 7.15 -9.31 -21.52
N GLU A 237 6.78 -8.07 -21.82
CA GLU A 237 5.58 -7.79 -22.61
C GLU A 237 5.63 -8.43 -24.01
N ALA A 238 6.86 -8.64 -24.52
CA ALA A 238 7.09 -9.32 -25.80
C ALA A 238 6.99 -10.86 -25.73
N ARG A 239 6.82 -11.45 -24.52
CA ARG A 239 6.75 -12.92 -24.31
C ARG A 239 5.40 -13.41 -23.77
N ALA A 240 4.46 -12.53 -23.52
CA ALA A 240 3.10 -12.82 -23.05
C ALA A 240 2.11 -12.75 -24.23
#